data_d6f951828d8bb4924dacbc5e59db900d
#
_entry.id   d6f951828d8bb4924dacbc5e59db900d
#
_cell.length_a   1.000
_cell.length_b   1.000
_cell.length_c   1.000
_cell.angle_alpha   90.00
_cell.angle_beta   90.00
_cell.angle_gamma   90.00
#
_symmetry.space_group_name_H-M   'P 1'
#
loop_
_entity.id
_entity.type
_entity.pdbx_description
1 polymer ?
#
loop_
_entity_poly.entity_id
_entity_poly.type
_entity_poly.pdbx_seq_one_letter_code
_entity_poly.pdbx_strand_id
1 'polypeptide(L)'
;MTTQTNKALRFIRPDVQAMHAYAVQHSVGMVKLDAMENPFTLSPELQAQLGARLGAVEVNRYPGARIDDLKNALATYVDLPAGLGLMLGNGSDELISLLSMACAVPNAKVLAPEPGFVMYGMSAQLQGLQYIGVPLKADFELDEAAMSAAIAQHEPAIVYIA
;
A
#
# COMPACT_ATOMS: atom_id res chain seq x y z
N MET A 1 2.20 30.92 17.46
CA MET A 1 2.54 29.47 17.59
C MET A 1 4.01 29.37 17.87
N THR A 2 4.33 28.85 19.01
CA THR A 2 5.44 29.20 19.85
C THR A 2 6.69 28.33 19.66
N THR A 3 7.83 28.82 20.11
CA THR A 3 9.20 28.27 20.16
C THR A 3 9.32 26.75 20.48
N GLN A 4 8.28 26.13 21.03
CA GLN A 4 8.25 24.69 21.36
C GLN A 4 8.02 23.79 20.14
N THR A 5 7.18 24.20 19.19
CA THR A 5 6.91 23.45 17.95
C THR A 5 8.18 23.34 17.09
N ASN A 6 9.00 24.38 17.10
CA ASN A 6 10.23 24.41 16.33
C ASN A 6 11.33 23.46 16.87
N LYS A 7 11.31 23.14 18.18
CA LYS A 7 12.28 22.21 18.76
C LYS A 7 12.02 20.74 18.40
N ALA A 8 10.78 20.35 18.22
CA ALA A 8 10.42 18.98 17.81
C ALA A 8 10.76 18.70 16.34
N LEU A 9 10.58 19.70 15.47
CA LEU A 9 10.83 19.54 14.02
C LEU A 9 12.28 19.18 13.70
N ARG A 10 13.26 19.54 14.54
CA ARG A 10 14.66 19.17 14.34
C ARG A 10 14.94 17.67 14.35
N PHE A 11 14.03 16.87 14.89
CA PHE A 11 14.14 15.41 14.92
C PHE A 11 13.44 14.72 13.73
N ILE A 12 12.75 15.51 12.90
CA ILE A 12 12.05 15.00 11.72
C ILE A 12 12.89 15.35 10.49
N ARG A 13 13.10 14.39 9.63
CA ARG A 13 13.83 14.57 8.38
C ARG A 13 13.22 15.72 7.55
N PRO A 14 14.03 16.61 6.95
CA PRO A 14 13.53 17.76 6.17
C PRO A 14 12.64 17.35 4.97
N ASP A 15 12.96 16.24 4.30
CA ASP A 15 12.18 15.70 3.20
C ASP A 15 10.80 15.22 3.65
N VAL A 16 10.70 14.63 4.85
CA VAL A 16 9.43 14.23 5.47
C VAL A 16 8.61 15.46 5.88
N GLN A 17 9.28 16.51 6.39
CA GLN A 17 8.59 17.76 6.73
C GLN A 17 7.99 18.45 5.49
N ALA A 18 8.57 18.24 4.32
CA ALA A 18 8.08 18.80 3.06
C ALA A 18 6.95 17.97 2.43
N MET A 19 6.68 16.77 2.94
CA MET A 19 5.59 15.93 2.44
C MET A 19 4.22 16.52 2.81
N HIS A 20 3.26 16.29 1.94
CA HIS A 20 1.84 16.58 2.22
C HIS A 20 1.12 15.30 2.61
N ALA A 21 0.20 15.39 3.57
CA ALA A 21 -0.66 14.27 3.92
C ALA A 21 -1.52 13.87 2.70
N TYR A 22 -1.70 12.57 2.50
CA TYR A 22 -2.66 12.08 1.53
C TYR A 22 -4.06 12.57 1.93
N ALA A 23 -4.73 13.24 1.00
CA ALA A 23 -6.09 13.74 1.19
C ALA A 23 -7.05 12.96 0.28
N VAL A 24 -8.02 12.27 0.90
CA VAL A 24 -9.12 11.67 0.15
C VAL A 24 -9.98 12.79 -0.44
N GLN A 25 -10.24 12.72 -1.73
CA GLN A 25 -11.05 13.72 -2.43
C GLN A 25 -12.51 13.69 -1.96
N HIS A 26 -13.12 14.87 -1.82
CA HIS A 26 -14.55 14.99 -1.55
C HIS A 26 -15.35 14.59 -2.79
N SER A 27 -16.12 13.50 -2.71
CA SER A 27 -16.90 12.95 -3.83
C SER A 27 -18.40 12.99 -3.61
N VAL A 28 -18.89 13.77 -2.64
CA VAL A 28 -20.34 13.89 -2.36
C VAL A 28 -21.08 14.41 -3.59
N GLY A 29 -22.04 13.64 -4.09
CA GLY A 29 -22.81 13.96 -5.31
C GLY A 29 -22.10 13.64 -6.63
N MET A 30 -20.92 13.02 -6.59
CA MET A 30 -20.16 12.59 -7.78
C MET A 30 -20.12 11.07 -7.90
N VAL A 31 -19.84 10.57 -9.09
CA VAL A 31 -19.48 9.15 -9.29
C VAL A 31 -18.04 8.97 -8.82
N LYS A 32 -17.85 8.21 -7.73
CA LYS A 32 -16.54 7.99 -7.12
C LYS A 32 -15.77 6.90 -7.89
N LEU A 33 -14.70 7.28 -8.57
CA LEU A 33 -13.85 6.39 -9.39
C LEU A 33 -12.35 6.52 -9.03
N ASP A 34 -12.04 7.20 -7.95
CA ASP A 34 -10.66 7.59 -7.58
C ASP A 34 -9.93 6.61 -6.65
N ALA A 35 -10.66 5.69 -6.00
CA ALA A 35 -10.10 4.82 -4.97
C ALA A 35 -10.39 3.32 -5.16
N MET A 36 -10.91 2.92 -6.31
CA MET A 36 -11.26 1.52 -6.64
C MET A 36 -12.12 0.82 -5.57
N GLU A 37 -12.99 1.59 -4.89
CA GLU A 37 -13.87 1.05 -3.86
C GLU A 37 -14.96 0.17 -4.47
N ASN A 38 -15.28 -0.93 -3.79
CA ASN A 38 -16.42 -1.76 -4.18
C ASN A 38 -17.74 -1.03 -3.88
N PRO A 39 -18.59 -0.70 -4.89
CA PRO A 39 -19.84 0.00 -4.67
C PRO A 39 -20.95 -0.88 -4.08
N PHE A 40 -20.76 -2.19 -4.03
CA PHE A 40 -21.76 -3.12 -3.52
C PHE A 40 -21.60 -3.34 -2.01
N THR A 41 -22.73 -3.30 -1.31
CA THR A 41 -22.81 -3.60 0.12
C THR A 41 -23.17 -5.07 0.34
N LEU A 42 -22.80 -5.60 1.51
CA LEU A 42 -23.21 -6.93 1.92
C LEU A 42 -24.73 -6.99 2.10
N SER A 43 -25.34 -8.17 1.85
CA SER A 43 -26.75 -8.39 2.16
C SER A 43 -27.01 -8.25 3.67
N PRO A 44 -28.26 -7.90 4.09
CA PRO A 44 -28.57 -7.76 5.52
C PRO A 44 -28.23 -9.03 6.32
N GLU A 45 -28.45 -10.21 5.76
CA GLU A 45 -28.13 -11.50 6.39
C GLU A 45 -26.63 -11.66 6.63
N LEU A 46 -25.79 -11.32 5.63
CA LEU A 46 -24.34 -11.36 5.75
C LEU A 46 -23.84 -10.31 6.73
N GLN A 47 -24.44 -9.11 6.75
CA GLN A 47 -24.09 -8.07 7.73
C GLN A 47 -24.38 -8.54 9.16
N ALA A 48 -25.53 -9.18 9.40
CA ALA A 48 -25.86 -9.72 10.71
C ALA A 48 -24.91 -10.83 11.15
N GLN A 49 -24.57 -11.77 10.24
CA GLN A 49 -23.62 -12.84 10.52
C GLN A 49 -22.22 -12.29 10.81
N LEU A 50 -21.75 -11.34 10.03
CA LEU A 50 -20.46 -10.67 10.23
C LEU A 50 -20.42 -9.95 11.58
N GLY A 51 -21.48 -9.19 11.89
CA GLY A 51 -21.60 -8.47 13.17
C GLY A 51 -21.56 -9.40 14.37
N ALA A 52 -22.27 -10.54 14.32
CA ALA A 52 -22.22 -11.53 15.37
C ALA A 52 -20.83 -12.16 15.55
N ARG A 53 -20.14 -12.47 14.46
CA ARG A 53 -18.76 -13.01 14.50
C ARG A 53 -17.77 -11.99 15.03
N LEU A 54 -17.84 -10.74 14.58
CA LEU A 54 -16.95 -9.65 15.05
C LEU A 54 -17.19 -9.34 16.52
N GLY A 55 -18.44 -9.36 17.00
CA GLY A 55 -18.76 -9.18 18.42
C GLY A 55 -18.22 -10.27 19.35
N ALA A 56 -17.92 -11.45 18.81
CA ALA A 56 -17.33 -12.55 19.55
C ALA A 56 -15.79 -12.56 19.53
N VAL A 57 -15.15 -11.61 18.82
CA VAL A 57 -13.69 -11.52 18.76
C VAL A 57 -13.14 -10.90 20.04
N GLU A 58 -12.17 -11.57 20.66
CA GLU A 58 -11.47 -11.06 21.84
C GLU A 58 -10.45 -9.99 21.42
N VAL A 59 -10.92 -8.76 21.15
CA VAL A 59 -10.09 -7.62 20.68
C VAL A 59 -9.02 -7.20 21.70
N ASN A 60 -9.11 -7.66 22.95
CA ASN A 60 -8.15 -7.43 24.02
C ASN A 60 -7.03 -8.49 24.03
N ARG A 61 -7.01 -9.42 23.10
CA ARG A 61 -6.01 -10.49 22.97
C ARG A 61 -5.23 -10.35 21.67
N TYR A 62 -4.02 -10.85 21.64
CA TYR A 62 -3.29 -11.08 20.41
C TYR A 62 -3.98 -12.16 19.57
N PRO A 63 -3.95 -12.09 18.22
CA PRO A 63 -4.71 -12.98 17.34
C PRO A 63 -4.32 -14.47 17.46
N GLY A 64 -3.12 -14.79 17.93
CA GLY A 64 -2.67 -16.16 18.16
C GLY A 64 -2.73 -17.04 16.90
N ALA A 65 -3.04 -18.32 17.11
CA ALA A 65 -3.11 -19.35 16.04
C ALA A 65 -4.23 -19.11 15.00
N ARG A 66 -5.20 -18.23 15.28
CA ARG A 66 -6.29 -17.92 14.33
C ARG A 66 -5.79 -17.23 13.04
N ILE A 67 -4.59 -16.67 13.06
CA ILE A 67 -3.94 -16.14 11.83
C ILE A 67 -3.67 -17.26 10.84
N ASP A 68 -3.29 -18.46 11.32
CA ASP A 68 -2.99 -19.59 10.44
C ASP A 68 -4.27 -20.11 9.76
N ASP A 69 -5.41 -20.12 10.48
CA ASP A 69 -6.72 -20.47 9.88
C ASP A 69 -7.07 -19.50 8.74
N LEU A 70 -6.85 -18.18 8.94
CA LEU A 70 -7.08 -17.17 7.92
C LEU A 70 -6.14 -17.36 6.72
N LYS A 71 -4.83 -17.56 6.97
CA LYS A 71 -3.85 -17.81 5.91
C LYS A 71 -4.18 -19.04 5.08
N ASN A 72 -4.59 -20.14 5.73
CA ASN A 72 -4.98 -21.36 5.05
C ASN A 72 -6.23 -21.15 4.19
N ALA A 73 -7.24 -20.43 4.70
CA ALA A 73 -8.45 -20.10 3.95
C ALA A 73 -8.13 -19.22 2.73
N LEU A 74 -7.26 -18.21 2.90
CA LEU A 74 -6.82 -17.35 1.81
C LEU A 74 -5.97 -18.11 0.79
N ALA A 75 -5.04 -18.96 1.24
CA ALA A 75 -4.22 -19.78 0.36
C ALA A 75 -5.09 -20.69 -0.54
N THR A 76 -6.13 -21.27 0.04
CA THR A 76 -7.11 -22.06 -0.71
C THR A 76 -7.91 -21.20 -1.70
N TYR A 77 -8.33 -20.01 -1.27
CA TYR A 77 -9.13 -19.10 -2.09
C TYR A 77 -8.36 -18.59 -3.33
N VAL A 78 -7.06 -18.32 -3.20
CA VAL A 78 -6.21 -17.82 -4.30
C VAL A 78 -5.45 -18.92 -5.04
N ASP A 79 -5.72 -20.19 -4.74
CA ASP A 79 -4.99 -21.34 -5.28
C ASP A 79 -3.47 -21.18 -5.17
N LEU A 80 -3.00 -20.89 -3.95
CA LEU A 80 -1.59 -20.56 -3.69
C LEU A 80 -0.69 -21.75 -4.01
N PRO A 81 0.31 -21.62 -4.90
CA PRO A 81 1.22 -22.71 -5.22
C PRO A 81 1.99 -23.23 -4.01
N ALA A 82 2.26 -24.53 -4.00
CA ALA A 82 3.03 -25.16 -2.92
C ALA A 82 4.42 -24.52 -2.76
N GLY A 83 4.85 -24.32 -1.51
CA GLY A 83 6.13 -23.72 -1.19
C GLY A 83 6.11 -22.18 -1.10
N LEU A 84 4.99 -21.55 -1.44
CA LEU A 84 4.80 -20.10 -1.22
C LEU A 84 4.07 -19.83 0.09
N GLY A 85 4.25 -18.63 0.62
CA GLY A 85 3.61 -18.16 1.85
C GLY A 85 2.76 -16.91 1.63
N LEU A 86 1.96 -16.57 2.65
CA LEU A 86 1.14 -15.36 2.67
C LEU A 86 1.63 -14.40 3.76
N MET A 87 1.79 -13.14 3.41
CA MET A 87 1.97 -12.03 4.35
C MET A 87 0.66 -11.25 4.42
N LEU A 88 0.19 -10.98 5.63
CA LEU A 88 -1.02 -10.22 5.89
C LEU A 88 -0.67 -8.85 6.48
N GLY A 89 -1.48 -7.84 6.16
CA GLY A 89 -1.35 -6.48 6.68
C GLY A 89 -2.70 -5.77 6.74
N ASN A 90 -2.71 -4.59 7.35
CA ASN A 90 -3.89 -3.72 7.40
C ASN A 90 -4.04 -2.95 6.08
N GLY A 91 -4.41 -3.67 5.03
CA GLY A 91 -4.49 -3.16 3.67
C GLY A 91 -3.14 -3.19 2.94
N SER A 92 -3.18 -2.78 1.66
CA SER A 92 -2.00 -2.73 0.80
C SER A 92 -0.95 -1.73 1.27
N ASP A 93 -1.35 -0.64 1.88
CA ASP A 93 -0.44 0.44 2.31
C ASP A 93 0.56 -0.03 3.36
N GLU A 94 0.11 -0.85 4.33
CA GLU A 94 1.02 -1.45 5.29
C GLU A 94 2.00 -2.41 4.62
N LEU A 95 1.53 -3.26 3.70
CA LEU A 95 2.39 -4.20 2.97
C LEU A 95 3.40 -3.48 2.08
N ILE A 96 3.00 -2.43 1.37
CA ILE A 96 3.88 -1.57 0.57
C ILE A 96 4.97 -0.93 1.46
N SER A 97 4.56 -0.43 2.63
CA SER A 97 5.49 0.18 3.58
C SER A 97 6.48 -0.82 4.17
N LEU A 98 6.02 -2.03 4.51
CA LEU A 98 6.87 -3.11 5.01
C LEU A 98 7.89 -3.59 3.95
N LEU A 99 7.45 -3.73 2.69
CA LEU A 99 8.34 -4.08 1.58
C LEU A 99 9.40 -2.98 1.35
N SER A 100 8.96 -1.71 1.32
CA SER A 100 9.87 -0.58 1.18
C SER A 100 10.90 -0.54 2.32
N MET A 101 10.46 -0.77 3.57
CA MET A 101 11.33 -0.85 4.74
C MET A 101 12.35 -2.00 4.62
N ALA A 102 11.89 -3.18 4.21
CA ALA A 102 12.76 -4.35 4.08
C ALA A 102 13.83 -4.18 2.98
N CYS A 103 13.52 -3.40 1.93
CA CYS A 103 14.39 -3.16 0.79
C CYS A 103 15.19 -1.84 0.90
N ALA A 104 15.11 -1.12 2.04
CA ALA A 104 15.73 0.19 2.23
C ALA A 104 17.26 0.08 2.49
N VAL A 105 17.99 -0.47 1.53
CA VAL A 105 19.46 -0.41 1.52
C VAL A 105 19.93 0.92 0.88
N PRO A 106 21.17 1.36 1.11
CA PRO A 106 21.68 2.59 0.51
C PRO A 106 21.49 2.64 -1.01
N ASN A 107 20.91 3.72 -1.52
CA ASN A 107 20.60 3.96 -2.93
C ASN A 107 19.55 3.01 -3.55
N ALA A 108 18.81 2.25 -2.75
CA ALA A 108 17.72 1.42 -3.25
C ALA A 108 16.65 2.26 -3.95
N LYS A 109 16.08 1.69 -4.99
CA LYS A 109 15.08 2.35 -5.84
C LYS A 109 13.80 1.54 -5.90
N VAL A 110 12.68 2.26 -6.01
CA VAL A 110 11.35 1.72 -6.28
C VAL A 110 10.92 2.27 -7.63
N LEU A 111 10.40 1.42 -8.51
CA LEU A 111 9.95 1.80 -9.84
C LEU A 111 8.47 1.43 -10.00
N ALA A 112 7.68 2.35 -10.57
CA ALA A 112 6.27 2.12 -10.89
C ALA A 112 5.82 2.95 -12.08
N PRO A 113 4.75 2.55 -12.81
CA PRO A 113 4.15 3.38 -13.85
C PRO A 113 3.46 4.60 -13.25
N GLU A 114 3.44 5.72 -13.99
CA GLU A 114 2.78 6.99 -13.65
C GLU A 114 1.86 7.49 -14.78
N PRO A 115 0.65 8.02 -14.44
CA PRO A 115 0.06 8.12 -13.09
C PRO A 115 -0.28 6.75 -12.52
N GLY A 116 -0.10 6.59 -11.19
CA GLY A 116 -0.31 5.33 -10.50
C GLY A 116 -0.69 5.53 -9.02
N PHE A 117 -0.63 4.47 -8.24
CA PHE A 117 -0.99 4.53 -6.83
C PHE A 117 0.06 5.33 -6.04
N VAL A 118 -0.38 6.45 -5.46
CA VAL A 118 0.48 7.43 -4.78
C VAL A 118 1.32 6.84 -3.65
N MET A 119 0.84 5.77 -3.01
CA MET A 119 1.54 5.14 -1.87
C MET A 119 2.86 4.48 -2.24
N TYR A 120 3.08 4.12 -3.51
CA TYR A 120 4.38 3.60 -3.95
C TYR A 120 5.49 4.65 -3.77
N GLY A 121 5.26 5.86 -4.26
CA GLY A 121 6.21 6.98 -4.11
C GLY A 121 6.30 7.48 -2.67
N MET A 122 5.17 7.62 -1.97
CA MET A 122 5.15 8.08 -0.58
C MET A 122 5.89 7.11 0.35
N SER A 123 5.65 5.81 0.24
CA SER A 123 6.34 4.80 1.05
C SER A 123 7.83 4.73 0.73
N ALA A 124 8.21 4.82 -0.55
CA ALA A 124 9.60 4.90 -0.94
C ALA A 124 10.31 6.09 -0.29
N GLN A 125 9.75 7.29 -0.38
CA GLN A 125 10.30 8.49 0.20
C GLN A 125 10.41 8.41 1.73
N LEU A 126 9.37 7.90 2.40
CA LEU A 126 9.37 7.72 3.86
C LEU A 126 10.48 6.79 4.33
N GLN A 127 10.79 5.75 3.57
CA GLN A 127 11.86 4.80 3.88
C GLN A 127 13.23 5.20 3.32
N GLY A 128 13.32 6.34 2.62
CA GLY A 128 14.58 6.85 2.07
C GLY A 128 15.03 6.18 0.78
N LEU A 129 14.12 5.47 0.08
CA LEU A 129 14.38 4.95 -1.26
C LEU A 129 14.14 6.03 -2.31
N GLN A 130 14.81 5.89 -3.46
CA GLN A 130 14.55 6.71 -4.63
C GLN A 130 13.34 6.15 -5.39
N TYR A 131 12.37 7.01 -5.67
CA TYR A 131 11.22 6.64 -6.49
C TYR A 131 11.47 7.02 -7.96
N ILE A 132 11.21 6.07 -8.87
CA ILE A 132 11.31 6.23 -10.33
C ILE A 132 9.93 6.00 -10.92
N GLY A 133 9.30 7.09 -11.40
CA GLY A 133 8.05 7.01 -12.16
C GLY A 133 8.32 6.82 -13.64
N VAL A 134 7.67 5.87 -14.27
CA VAL A 134 7.72 5.65 -15.72
C VAL A 134 6.37 6.04 -16.31
N PRO A 135 6.31 7.03 -17.21
CA PRO A 135 5.04 7.47 -17.77
C PRO A 135 4.29 6.34 -18.50
N LEU A 136 2.97 6.25 -18.28
CA LEU A 136 2.07 5.45 -19.11
C LEU A 136 2.00 6.04 -20.52
N LYS A 137 1.54 5.26 -21.50
CA LYS A 137 1.21 5.75 -22.83
C LYS A 137 0.07 6.77 -22.80
N ALA A 138 -0.15 7.48 -23.91
CA ALA A 138 -1.19 8.49 -24.03
C ALA A 138 -2.62 7.94 -23.84
N ASP A 139 -2.82 6.64 -24.04
CA ASP A 139 -4.06 5.89 -23.82
C ASP A 139 -4.14 5.25 -22.43
N PHE A 140 -3.20 5.56 -21.55
CA PHE A 140 -3.04 5.00 -20.21
C PHE A 140 -2.66 3.51 -20.17
N GLU A 141 -2.29 2.91 -21.29
CA GLU A 141 -1.73 1.56 -21.30
C GLU A 141 -0.27 1.57 -20.81
N LEU A 142 0.17 0.42 -20.27
CA LEU A 142 1.54 0.25 -19.82
C LEU A 142 2.52 0.35 -21.00
N ASP A 143 3.55 1.20 -20.87
CA ASP A 143 4.66 1.21 -21.80
C ASP A 143 5.70 0.15 -21.38
N GLU A 144 5.51 -1.08 -21.85
CA GLU A 144 6.38 -2.21 -21.53
C GLU A 144 7.85 -1.98 -21.94
N ALA A 145 8.07 -1.28 -23.05
CA ALA A 145 9.41 -0.97 -23.52
C ALA A 145 10.10 0.03 -22.61
N ALA A 146 9.41 1.11 -22.22
CA ALA A 146 9.91 2.10 -21.29
C ALA A 146 10.15 1.49 -19.90
N MET A 147 9.23 0.64 -19.40
CA MET A 147 9.39 -0.07 -18.12
C MET A 147 10.61 -0.99 -18.15
N SER A 148 10.77 -1.79 -19.19
CA SER A 148 11.92 -2.69 -19.33
C SER A 148 13.25 -1.92 -19.41
N ALA A 149 13.29 -0.82 -20.14
CA ALA A 149 14.46 0.05 -20.21
C ALA A 149 14.78 0.68 -18.85
N ALA A 150 13.77 1.17 -18.12
CA ALA A 150 13.95 1.76 -16.81
C ALA A 150 14.43 0.71 -15.77
N ILE A 151 13.90 -0.50 -15.81
CA ILE A 151 14.37 -1.62 -14.96
C ILE A 151 15.84 -1.89 -15.22
N ALA A 152 16.25 -2.03 -16.48
CA ALA A 152 17.62 -2.28 -16.85
C ALA A 152 18.58 -1.13 -16.48
N GLN A 153 18.11 0.12 -16.61
CA GLN A 153 18.92 1.31 -16.31
C GLN A 153 19.09 1.55 -14.81
N HIS A 154 18.01 1.34 -14.04
CA HIS A 154 17.97 1.76 -12.64
C HIS A 154 18.18 0.63 -11.64
N GLU A 155 18.05 -0.63 -12.07
CA GLU A 155 18.16 -1.83 -11.23
C GLU A 155 17.38 -1.67 -9.91
N PRO A 156 16.04 -1.44 -9.97
CA PRO A 156 15.24 -1.16 -8.79
C PRO A 156 15.15 -2.39 -7.88
N ALA A 157 15.12 -2.17 -6.56
CA ALA A 157 14.86 -3.21 -5.57
C ALA A 157 13.41 -3.69 -5.60
N ILE A 158 12.47 -2.80 -5.99
CA ILE A 158 11.04 -3.09 -6.07
C ILE A 158 10.51 -2.49 -7.37
N VAL A 159 9.68 -3.26 -8.08
CA VAL A 159 8.85 -2.81 -9.21
C VAL A 159 7.39 -3.05 -8.84
N TYR A 160 6.59 -2.00 -8.82
CA TYR A 160 5.14 -2.10 -8.66
C TYR A 160 4.47 -1.98 -10.03
N ILE A 161 3.48 -2.82 -10.27
CA ILE A 161 2.58 -2.77 -11.43
C ILE A 161 1.17 -3.00 -10.89
N ALA A 162 0.24 -2.07 -11.14
CA ALA A 162 -1.15 -2.12 -10.70
C ALA A 162 -2.10 -1.67 -11.82
#